data_757186404276dc6b243f1bb2f305cc86
#
_entry.id   757186404276dc6b243f1bb2f305cc86
#
_cell.length_a   1.000
_cell.length_b   1.000
_cell.length_c   1.000
_cell.angle_alpha   90.00
_cell.angle_beta   90.00
_cell.angle_gamma   90.00
#
_symmetry.space_group_name_H-M   'P 1'
#
loop_
_entity.id
_entity.type
_entity.pdbx_description
1 polymer ?
#
loop_
_entity_poly.entity_id
_entity_poly.type
_entity_poly.pdbx_seq_one_letter_code
_entity_poly.pdbx_strand_id
1 'polypeptide(L)'
;MTAVGPMGRLGAWAADHFRAVLVAWIVLAVGLGVLAPRVEHALSGAGWEASGSQSVEARELIDENFGGQSSAALMVVVHSPSATVGDPDFTATVDKVAVILKEDSRVASVALPTAGFSISQDGHTAIVSAGAKGTTTEMVAAADELK
;
A
#
# COMPACT_ATOMS: atom_id res chain seq x y z
N MET A 1 35.80 48.90 13.19
CA MET A 1 36.06 47.53 12.69
C MET A 1 35.00 46.62 13.30
N THR A 2 33.96 46.32 12.55
CA THR A 2 32.87 45.44 13.03
C THR A 2 33.37 43.99 13.05
N ALA A 3 33.39 43.36 14.20
CA ALA A 3 33.78 41.97 14.33
C ALA A 3 32.80 41.09 13.55
N VAL A 4 33.27 40.39 12.55
CA VAL A 4 32.47 39.42 11.78
C VAL A 4 32.05 38.28 12.71
N GLY A 5 30.76 38.14 12.97
CA GLY A 5 30.23 37.10 13.84
C GLY A 5 30.51 35.68 13.30
N PRO A 6 30.30 34.64 14.12
CA PRO A 6 30.62 33.27 13.75
C PRO A 6 29.96 32.81 12.44
N MET A 7 28.74 33.27 12.16
CA MET A 7 28.03 32.99 10.90
C MET A 7 28.69 33.66 9.68
N GLY A 8 29.22 34.89 9.85
CA GLY A 8 29.96 35.58 8.78
C GLY A 8 31.26 34.89 8.44
N ARG A 9 31.97 34.33 9.43
CA ARG A 9 33.19 33.56 9.23
C ARG A 9 32.91 32.24 8.50
N LEU A 10 31.79 31.56 8.84
CA LEU A 10 31.35 30.34 8.15
C LEU A 10 30.99 30.64 6.68
N GLY A 11 30.30 31.75 6.41
CA GLY A 11 29.97 32.19 5.06
C GLY A 11 31.22 32.51 4.21
N ALA A 12 32.20 33.21 4.79
CA ALA A 12 33.45 33.49 4.10
C ALA A 12 34.22 32.20 3.77
N TRP A 13 34.32 31.29 4.73
CA TRP A 13 34.96 29.99 4.52
C TRP A 13 34.26 29.17 3.42
N ALA A 14 32.94 29.16 3.40
CA ALA A 14 32.15 28.46 2.38
C ALA A 14 32.36 29.08 0.99
N ALA A 15 32.48 30.40 0.91
CA ALA A 15 32.78 31.12 -0.35
C ALA A 15 34.16 30.80 -0.88
N ASP A 16 35.16 30.75 0.00
CA ASP A 16 36.54 30.40 -0.36
C ASP A 16 36.67 28.92 -0.80
N HIS A 17 35.82 28.06 -0.28
CA HIS A 17 35.82 26.62 -0.54
C HIS A 17 34.58 26.15 -1.31
N PHE A 18 34.00 27.00 -2.17
CA PHE A 18 32.73 26.75 -2.83
C PHE A 18 32.67 25.39 -3.57
N ARG A 19 33.76 24.94 -4.17
CA ARG A 19 33.86 23.66 -4.88
C ARG A 19 33.72 22.49 -3.92
N ALA A 20 34.35 22.55 -2.75
CA ALA A 20 34.25 21.52 -1.72
C ALA A 20 32.81 21.47 -1.11
N VAL A 21 32.25 22.65 -0.89
CA VAL A 21 30.84 22.77 -0.41
C VAL A 21 29.87 22.23 -1.46
N LEU A 22 30.08 22.54 -2.75
CA LEU A 22 29.26 22.03 -3.84
C LEU A 22 29.34 20.50 -3.92
N VAL A 23 30.55 19.94 -3.87
CA VAL A 23 30.76 18.48 -3.89
C VAL A 23 30.09 17.83 -2.68
N ALA A 24 30.23 18.41 -1.49
CA ALA A 24 29.58 17.89 -0.27
C ALA A 24 28.05 17.87 -0.41
N TRP A 25 27.44 18.92 -0.98
CA TRP A 25 26.01 18.96 -1.24
C TRP A 25 25.56 17.93 -2.28
N ILE A 26 26.34 17.75 -3.36
CA ILE A 26 26.04 16.73 -4.38
C ILE A 26 26.09 15.32 -3.75
N VAL A 27 27.13 15.03 -2.97
CA VAL A 27 27.27 13.73 -2.27
C VAL A 27 26.11 13.49 -1.31
N LEU A 28 25.72 14.53 -0.56
CA LEU A 28 24.58 14.46 0.35
C LEU A 28 23.27 14.23 -0.41
N ALA A 29 23.04 14.96 -1.49
CA ALA A 29 21.83 14.82 -2.31
C ALA A 29 21.74 13.44 -2.97
N VAL A 30 22.86 12.93 -3.51
CA VAL A 30 22.91 11.57 -4.08
C VAL A 30 22.71 10.52 -3.01
N GLY A 31 23.37 10.66 -1.86
CA GLY A 31 23.22 9.73 -0.73
C GLY A 31 21.78 9.66 -0.22
N LEU A 32 21.14 10.81 -0.02
CA LEU A 32 19.73 10.87 0.37
C LEU A 32 18.80 10.34 -0.74
N GLY A 33 19.09 10.63 -2.00
CA GLY A 33 18.32 10.14 -3.14
C GLY A 33 18.35 8.61 -3.27
N VAL A 34 19.50 7.98 -3.01
CA VAL A 34 19.62 6.51 -2.97
C VAL A 34 18.84 5.89 -1.82
N LEU A 35 18.70 6.61 -0.71
CA LEU A 35 17.95 6.15 0.47
C LEU A 35 16.45 6.44 0.38
N ALA A 36 16.03 7.37 -0.49
CA ALA A 36 14.63 7.79 -0.62
C ALA A 36 13.65 6.63 -0.85
N PRO A 37 13.90 5.65 -1.74
CA PRO A 37 12.99 4.52 -1.93
C PRO A 37 12.81 3.66 -0.66
N ARG A 38 13.86 3.53 0.16
CA ARG A 38 13.77 2.79 1.43
C ARG A 38 12.88 3.48 2.45
N VAL A 39 12.93 4.82 2.47
CA VAL A 39 12.06 5.62 3.35
C VAL A 39 10.61 5.55 2.89
N GLU A 40 10.37 5.57 1.59
CA GLU A 40 9.04 5.42 1.01
C GLU A 40 8.43 4.06 1.37
N HIS A 41 9.18 2.97 1.24
CA HIS A 41 8.73 1.65 1.67
C HIS A 41 8.50 1.54 3.19
N ALA A 42 9.29 2.24 4.01
CA ALA A 42 9.12 2.25 5.46
C ALA A 42 7.92 3.10 5.90
N LEU A 43 7.52 4.09 5.11
CA LEU A 43 6.38 4.98 5.37
C LEU A 43 5.09 4.50 4.68
N SER A 44 5.18 3.58 3.71
CA SER A 44 4.01 3.04 3.01
C SER A 44 3.20 2.12 3.94
N GLY A 45 2.16 2.67 4.51
CA GLY A 45 0.98 1.97 4.99
C GLY A 45 0.99 1.43 6.43
N ALA A 46 2.08 0.97 6.99
CA ALA A 46 2.08 0.32 8.30
C ALA A 46 2.33 1.27 9.49
N GLY A 47 2.79 2.49 9.25
CA GLY A 47 3.20 3.44 10.30
C GLY A 47 2.06 4.16 11.05
N TRP A 48 0.81 3.94 10.67
CA TRP A 48 -0.36 4.58 11.28
C TRP A 48 -1.01 3.74 12.38
N GLU A 49 -0.49 2.55 12.64
CA GLU A 49 -1.03 1.65 13.65
C GLU A 49 -0.22 1.74 14.93
N ALA A 50 -0.88 2.17 16.00
CA ALA A 50 -0.29 2.12 17.32
C ALA A 50 -0.30 0.66 17.83
N SER A 51 0.82 -0.03 17.71
CA SER A 51 0.99 -1.40 18.23
C SER A 51 0.53 -1.50 19.68
N GLY A 52 -0.34 -2.47 19.99
CA GLY A 52 -0.92 -2.66 21.33
C GLY A 52 -2.10 -1.74 21.65
N SER A 53 -2.66 -1.03 20.65
CA SER A 53 -3.93 -0.32 20.83
C SER A 53 -5.12 -1.29 20.77
N GLN A 54 -6.21 -0.96 21.47
CA GLN A 54 -7.45 -1.76 21.46
C GLN A 54 -8.03 -1.96 20.05
N SER A 55 -7.81 -1.02 19.15
CA SER A 55 -8.24 -1.14 17.74
C SER A 55 -7.42 -2.14 16.95
N VAL A 56 -6.13 -2.28 17.25
CA VAL A 56 -5.28 -3.33 16.64
C VAL A 56 -5.67 -4.69 17.19
N GLU A 57 -5.85 -4.83 18.50
CA GLU A 57 -6.32 -6.09 19.13
C GLU A 57 -7.70 -6.51 18.58
N ALA A 58 -8.63 -5.57 18.43
CA ALA A 58 -9.94 -5.86 17.87
C ALA A 58 -9.84 -6.33 16.41
N ARG A 59 -8.95 -5.74 15.61
CA ARG A 59 -8.71 -6.17 14.23
C ARG A 59 -8.10 -7.57 14.19
N GLU A 60 -7.10 -7.87 15.02
CA GLU A 60 -6.50 -9.20 15.11
C GLU A 60 -7.55 -10.27 15.46
N LEU A 61 -8.43 -9.98 16.41
CA LEU A 61 -9.56 -10.86 16.74
C LEU A 61 -10.52 -11.07 15.57
N ILE A 62 -10.79 -10.03 14.77
CA ILE A 62 -11.62 -10.12 13.57
C ILE A 62 -10.91 -10.98 12.52
N ASP A 63 -9.63 -10.79 12.30
CA ASP A 63 -8.85 -11.53 11.32
C ASP A 63 -8.79 -13.02 11.66
N GLU A 64 -8.58 -13.36 12.93
CA GLU A 64 -8.54 -14.74 13.43
C GLU A 64 -9.90 -15.46 13.29
N ASN A 65 -11.00 -14.76 13.58
CA ASN A 65 -12.32 -15.38 13.66
C ASN A 65 -13.13 -15.26 12.37
N PHE A 66 -12.81 -14.31 11.49
CA PHE A 66 -13.55 -14.04 10.25
C PHE A 66 -12.68 -14.20 8.97
N GLY A 67 -11.63 -15.01 9.03
CA GLY A 67 -10.82 -15.37 7.85
C GLY A 67 -10.11 -14.19 7.19
N GLY A 68 -9.63 -13.24 7.99
CA GLY A 68 -8.86 -12.09 7.50
C GLY A 68 -9.70 -11.01 6.82
N GLN A 69 -11.01 -10.99 6.99
CA GLN A 69 -11.95 -10.01 6.39
C GLN A 69 -11.96 -8.66 7.15
N SER A 70 -10.81 -8.21 7.63
CA SER A 70 -10.65 -6.91 8.28
C SER A 70 -10.33 -5.79 7.29
N SER A 71 -9.87 -4.66 7.81
CA SER A 71 -9.47 -3.49 7.03
C SER A 71 -8.29 -3.72 6.06
N ALA A 72 -7.55 -4.81 6.21
CA ALA A 72 -6.44 -5.17 5.32
C ALA A 72 -6.89 -6.09 4.15
N ALA A 73 -8.17 -6.44 4.05
CA ALA A 73 -8.70 -7.26 2.96
C ALA A 73 -8.53 -6.57 1.59
N LEU A 74 -8.21 -7.37 0.57
CA LEU A 74 -8.21 -6.90 -0.81
C LEU A 74 -9.62 -6.94 -1.39
N MET A 75 -9.97 -5.93 -2.17
CA MET A 75 -11.22 -5.88 -2.92
C MET A 75 -10.91 -5.74 -4.40
N VAL A 76 -11.30 -6.73 -5.19
CA VAL A 76 -11.19 -6.69 -6.65
C VAL A 76 -12.54 -6.40 -7.25
N VAL A 77 -12.64 -5.28 -7.96
CA VAL A 77 -13.85 -4.86 -8.66
C VAL A 77 -13.83 -5.41 -10.06
N VAL A 78 -14.80 -6.24 -10.41
CA VAL A 78 -15.06 -6.71 -11.76
C VAL A 78 -16.21 -5.91 -12.34
N HIS A 79 -15.96 -5.19 -13.44
CA HIS A 79 -16.97 -4.38 -14.12
C HIS A 79 -17.01 -4.69 -15.61
N SER A 80 -18.20 -4.80 -16.15
CA SER A 80 -18.43 -4.91 -17.60
C SER A 80 -19.56 -3.99 -18.06
N PRO A 81 -19.36 -3.16 -19.08
CA PRO A 81 -20.42 -2.32 -19.61
C PRO A 81 -21.46 -3.08 -20.43
N SER A 82 -21.17 -4.32 -20.84
CA SER A 82 -21.98 -5.11 -21.79
C SER A 82 -22.47 -6.45 -21.23
N ALA A 83 -21.84 -6.97 -20.17
CA ALA A 83 -22.22 -8.23 -19.53
C ALA A 83 -22.64 -7.99 -18.07
N THR A 84 -23.46 -8.89 -17.56
CA THR A 84 -23.95 -8.86 -16.16
C THR A 84 -23.52 -10.12 -15.42
N VAL A 85 -23.70 -10.14 -14.11
CA VAL A 85 -23.34 -11.28 -13.23
C VAL A 85 -24.01 -12.59 -13.66
N GLY A 86 -25.13 -12.54 -14.41
CA GLY A 86 -25.80 -13.72 -14.96
C GLY A 86 -25.16 -14.28 -16.22
N ASP A 87 -24.26 -13.55 -16.86
CA ASP A 87 -23.63 -13.94 -18.13
C ASP A 87 -22.43 -14.88 -17.88
N PRO A 88 -22.24 -15.91 -18.73
CA PRO A 88 -21.13 -16.86 -18.56
C PRO A 88 -19.75 -16.22 -18.58
N ASP A 89 -19.54 -15.21 -19.44
CA ASP A 89 -18.24 -14.53 -19.57
C ASP A 89 -17.91 -13.69 -18.32
N PHE A 90 -18.93 -13.05 -17.73
CA PHE A 90 -18.76 -12.31 -16.48
C PHE A 90 -18.42 -13.26 -15.35
N THR A 91 -19.18 -14.35 -15.21
CA THR A 91 -18.94 -15.38 -14.19
C THR A 91 -17.54 -16.00 -14.34
N ALA A 92 -17.13 -16.34 -15.55
CA ALA A 92 -15.79 -16.86 -15.81
C ALA A 92 -14.68 -15.87 -15.42
N THR A 93 -14.91 -14.57 -15.54
CA THR A 93 -13.96 -13.54 -15.10
C THR A 93 -13.89 -13.48 -13.57
N VAL A 94 -15.02 -13.51 -12.89
CA VAL A 94 -15.09 -13.57 -11.41
C VAL A 94 -14.36 -14.82 -10.88
N ASP A 95 -14.58 -15.97 -11.51
CA ASP A 95 -13.96 -17.23 -11.12
C ASP A 95 -12.42 -17.17 -11.31
N LYS A 96 -11.93 -16.60 -12.41
CA LYS A 96 -10.49 -16.40 -12.62
C LYS A 96 -9.87 -15.52 -11.54
N VAL A 97 -10.52 -14.39 -11.21
CA VAL A 97 -10.08 -13.52 -10.12
C VAL A 97 -10.03 -14.28 -8.80
N ALA A 98 -11.07 -15.06 -8.51
CA ALA A 98 -11.12 -15.85 -7.28
C ALA A 98 -10.01 -16.92 -7.22
N VAL A 99 -9.66 -17.54 -8.33
CA VAL A 99 -8.54 -18.52 -8.42
C VAL A 99 -7.20 -17.82 -8.15
N ILE A 100 -6.93 -16.70 -8.83
CA ILE A 100 -5.69 -15.92 -8.65
C ILE A 100 -5.53 -15.51 -7.19
N LEU A 101 -6.60 -15.00 -6.57
CA LEU A 101 -6.56 -14.60 -5.17
C LEU A 101 -6.34 -15.79 -4.22
N LYS A 102 -6.91 -16.97 -4.51
CA LYS A 102 -6.72 -18.18 -3.69
C LYS A 102 -5.31 -18.76 -3.77
N GLU A 103 -4.60 -18.53 -4.87
CA GLU A 103 -3.23 -19.01 -5.06
C GLU A 103 -2.19 -18.13 -4.34
N ASP A 104 -2.56 -16.89 -3.96
CA ASP A 104 -1.68 -16.01 -3.22
C ASP A 104 -1.57 -16.44 -1.74
N SER A 105 -0.37 -16.70 -1.28
CA SER A 105 -0.09 -17.16 0.08
C SER A 105 -0.43 -16.14 1.17
N ARG A 106 -0.58 -14.88 0.81
CA ARG A 106 -0.94 -13.75 1.68
C ARG A 106 -2.45 -13.65 1.91
N VAL A 107 -3.25 -14.41 1.14
CA VAL A 107 -4.70 -14.46 1.25
C VAL A 107 -5.14 -15.60 2.16
N ALA A 108 -5.98 -15.31 3.14
CA ALA A 108 -6.54 -16.27 4.08
C ALA A 108 -7.83 -16.90 3.55
N SER A 109 -8.70 -16.10 2.91
CA SER A 109 -9.99 -16.52 2.41
C SER A 109 -10.40 -15.69 1.21
N VAL A 110 -11.28 -16.23 0.36
CA VAL A 110 -11.86 -15.49 -0.78
C VAL A 110 -13.38 -15.59 -0.69
N ALA A 111 -14.04 -14.43 -0.61
CA ALA A 111 -15.47 -14.30 -0.64
C ALA A 111 -15.93 -13.91 -2.05
N LEU A 112 -16.78 -14.75 -2.63
CA LEU A 112 -17.40 -14.50 -3.94
C LEU A 112 -18.49 -13.43 -3.84
N PRO A 113 -18.81 -12.76 -4.96
CA PRO A 113 -19.88 -11.77 -4.99
C PRO A 113 -21.23 -12.34 -4.57
N THR A 114 -21.95 -11.58 -3.74
CA THR A 114 -23.28 -11.96 -3.23
C THR A 114 -24.28 -10.86 -3.54
N ALA A 115 -25.44 -11.26 -4.05
CA ALA A 115 -26.53 -10.35 -4.37
C ALA A 115 -26.97 -9.54 -3.13
N GLY A 116 -27.19 -8.24 -3.33
CA GLY A 116 -27.56 -7.32 -2.26
C GLY A 116 -26.39 -6.80 -1.40
N PHE A 117 -25.17 -7.33 -1.57
CA PHE A 117 -23.98 -6.91 -0.82
C PHE A 117 -22.84 -6.41 -1.72
N SER A 118 -22.38 -7.26 -2.63
CA SER A 118 -21.18 -7.02 -3.44
C SER A 118 -21.45 -7.08 -4.94
N ILE A 119 -22.72 -7.04 -5.34
CA ILE A 119 -23.17 -6.92 -6.73
C ILE A 119 -23.97 -5.62 -6.85
N SER A 120 -23.70 -4.81 -7.86
CA SER A 120 -24.46 -3.60 -8.17
C SER A 120 -25.91 -3.93 -8.55
N GLN A 121 -26.82 -2.97 -8.37
CA GLN A 121 -28.24 -3.17 -8.67
C GLN A 121 -28.51 -3.48 -10.15
N ASP A 122 -27.67 -2.94 -11.04
CA ASP A 122 -27.73 -3.17 -12.50
C ASP A 122 -27.02 -4.47 -12.94
N GLY A 123 -26.34 -5.17 -12.01
CA GLY A 123 -25.63 -6.40 -12.24
C GLY A 123 -24.32 -6.27 -13.03
N HIS A 124 -23.90 -5.05 -13.41
CA HIS A 124 -22.72 -4.83 -14.23
C HIS A 124 -21.41 -4.79 -13.43
N THR A 125 -21.49 -4.71 -12.11
CA THR A 125 -20.33 -4.65 -11.24
C THR A 125 -20.44 -5.67 -10.11
N ALA A 126 -19.34 -6.37 -9.84
CA ALA A 126 -19.23 -7.29 -8.72
C ALA A 126 -17.89 -7.10 -8.00
N ILE A 127 -17.87 -7.33 -6.69
CA ILE A 127 -16.69 -7.25 -5.84
C ILE A 127 -16.34 -8.64 -5.34
N VAL A 128 -15.11 -9.07 -5.59
CA VAL A 128 -14.50 -10.24 -4.97
C VAL A 128 -13.63 -9.74 -3.82
N SER A 129 -13.85 -10.23 -2.62
CA SER A 129 -13.07 -9.84 -1.43
C SER A 129 -12.14 -10.97 -1.03
N ALA A 130 -10.88 -10.63 -0.73
CA ALA A 130 -9.87 -11.56 -0.24
C ALA A 130 -9.41 -11.14 1.15
N GLY A 131 -9.66 -11.99 2.14
CA GLY A 131 -9.23 -11.76 3.52
C GLY A 131 -7.72 -11.85 3.66
N ALA A 132 -7.15 -10.98 4.46
CA ALA A 132 -5.71 -10.91 4.69
C ALA A 132 -5.21 -12.00 5.63
N LYS A 133 -4.10 -12.65 5.29
CA LYS A 133 -3.29 -13.47 6.17
C LYS A 133 -2.00 -12.76 6.57
N GLY A 134 -1.55 -11.86 5.74
CA GLY A 134 -0.36 -11.06 5.95
C GLY A 134 -0.67 -9.72 6.62
N THR A 135 0.40 -8.98 6.91
CA THR A 135 0.32 -7.61 7.42
C THR A 135 -0.25 -6.65 6.37
N THR A 136 -0.72 -5.47 6.80
CA THR A 136 -1.21 -4.42 5.88
C THR A 136 -0.19 -4.08 4.79
N THR A 137 1.11 -4.04 5.12
CA THR A 137 2.18 -3.77 4.15
C THR A 137 2.30 -4.87 3.09
N GLU A 138 2.21 -6.14 3.50
CA GLU A 138 2.24 -7.28 2.58
C GLU A 138 1.00 -7.31 1.67
N MET A 139 -0.16 -6.92 2.18
CA MET A 139 -1.38 -6.83 1.39
C MET A 139 -1.35 -5.68 0.38
N VAL A 140 -0.73 -4.54 0.72
CA VAL A 140 -0.48 -3.44 -0.24
C VAL A 140 0.45 -3.91 -1.36
N ALA A 141 1.53 -4.63 -1.03
CA ALA A 141 2.42 -5.21 -2.03
C ALA A 141 1.69 -6.25 -2.91
N ALA A 142 0.81 -7.08 -2.31
CA ALA A 142 -0.04 -8.00 -3.06
C ALA A 142 -0.95 -7.28 -4.06
N ALA A 143 -1.57 -6.17 -3.65
CA ALA A 143 -2.42 -5.37 -4.53
C ALA A 143 -1.67 -4.80 -5.73
N ASP A 144 -0.39 -4.46 -5.57
CA ASP A 144 0.45 -3.94 -6.66
C ASP A 144 0.93 -5.05 -7.61
N GLU A 145 1.21 -6.24 -7.10
CA GLU A 145 1.66 -7.39 -7.89
C GLU A 145 0.53 -8.07 -8.67
N LEU A 146 -0.72 -7.96 -8.19
CA LEU A 146 -1.92 -8.60 -8.79
C LEU A 146 -2.64 -7.69 -9.81
N LYS A 147 -2.15 -6.48 -10.08
CA LYS A 147 -2.63 -5.60 -11.14
C LYS A 147 -2.16 -6.11 -12.50
#